data_5ad3d005138765c612efaa0af2c5aace
#
_entry.id   5ad3d005138765c612efaa0af2c5aace
#
_cell.length_a   1.000
_cell.length_b   1.000
_cell.length_c   1.000
_cell.angle_alpha   90.00
_cell.angle_beta   90.00
_cell.angle_gamma   90.00
#
_symmetry.space_group_name_H-M   'P 1'
#
loop_
_entity.id
_entity.type
_entity.pdbx_description
1 polymer ?
#
loop_
_entity_poly.entity_id
_entity_poly.type
_entity_poly.pdbx_seq_one_letter_code
_entity_poly.pdbx_strand_id
1 'polypeptide(L)'
;MSASSSRVAAEMVCNGDAQSVSIGVNYPEIIVIRHGETDWNVEGRFQVGERLSKEGKISAIYSSELKRAFETANLIATACGGLEVIKDPGLRERNLGDLQGLQPHAAASVCPEAYKALLSQKTDQELPGGGESIAQVYQRCITCLRNISVKHKGQRVVAVTHGGVLQTLHVQACPNNQPVKFLNTSVNIFHLSDGDNWVFKSGVDISHLNQIDYLRTGFGGDRSSG
;
A
#
# COMPACT_ATOMS: atom_id res chain seq x y z
N MET A 1 -24.13 -7.48 -32.92
CA MET A 1 -23.01 -8.35 -32.47
C MET A 1 -22.13 -7.53 -31.62
N SER A 2 -22.31 -7.62 -30.32
CA SER A 2 -21.59 -6.82 -29.29
C SER A 2 -20.42 -7.64 -28.79
N ALA A 3 -19.21 -7.19 -29.07
CA ALA A 3 -17.99 -7.81 -28.54
C ALA A 3 -17.77 -7.33 -27.11
N SER A 4 -18.05 -8.20 -26.17
CA SER A 4 -17.70 -8.07 -24.76
C SER A 4 -16.19 -8.15 -24.63
N SER A 5 -15.54 -7.00 -24.43
CA SER A 5 -14.11 -6.93 -24.09
C SER A 5 -13.98 -6.93 -22.57
N SER A 6 -14.00 -8.11 -21.97
CA SER A 6 -13.55 -8.33 -20.60
C SER A 6 -12.03 -8.20 -20.56
N ARG A 7 -11.51 -7.03 -20.22
CA ARG A 7 -10.10 -6.89 -19.85
C ARG A 7 -9.94 -7.39 -18.42
N VAL A 8 -9.38 -8.58 -18.33
CA VAL A 8 -8.88 -9.22 -17.11
C VAL A 8 -7.85 -8.27 -16.48
N ALA A 9 -8.07 -7.89 -15.23
CA ALA A 9 -7.02 -7.29 -14.41
C ALA A 9 -5.84 -8.26 -14.36
N ALA A 10 -4.66 -7.79 -14.74
CA ALA A 10 -3.47 -8.63 -14.74
C ALA A 10 -3.16 -8.99 -13.28
N GLU A 11 -3.41 -10.24 -12.91
CA GLU A 11 -2.93 -10.80 -11.66
C GLU A 11 -1.40 -10.85 -11.72
N MET A 12 -0.74 -9.86 -11.14
CA MET A 12 0.70 -9.92 -10.88
C MET A 12 0.94 -10.82 -9.69
N VAL A 13 1.11 -12.10 -9.94
CA VAL A 13 1.59 -13.07 -8.96
C VAL A 13 3.11 -13.10 -9.06
N CYS A 14 3.81 -12.95 -7.92
CA CYS A 14 5.24 -13.17 -7.87
C CYS A 14 5.53 -14.66 -7.97
N ASN A 15 5.83 -15.14 -9.17
CA ASN A 15 6.29 -16.50 -9.41
C ASN A 15 7.80 -16.60 -9.14
N GLY A 16 8.18 -16.69 -7.86
CA GLY A 16 9.38 -17.43 -7.51
C GLY A 16 8.95 -18.87 -7.32
N ASP A 17 9.61 -19.81 -7.99
CA ASP A 17 9.37 -21.24 -8.06
C ASP A 17 8.15 -21.74 -7.30
N ALA A 18 7.12 -22.18 -8.03
CA ALA A 18 5.88 -22.70 -7.49
C ALA A 18 6.09 -24.03 -6.75
N GLN A 19 6.83 -24.03 -5.66
CA GLN A 19 6.51 -24.89 -4.54
C GLN A 19 5.20 -24.35 -3.99
N SER A 20 4.16 -25.17 -4.04
CA SER A 20 2.89 -24.92 -3.39
C SER A 20 3.14 -24.61 -1.92
N VAL A 21 3.32 -23.32 -1.62
CA VAL A 21 3.37 -22.85 -0.25
C VAL A 21 1.96 -23.13 0.28
N SER A 22 1.82 -24.18 1.06
CA SER A 22 0.58 -24.44 1.78
C SER A 22 0.37 -23.23 2.68
N ILE A 23 -0.55 -22.35 2.25
CA ILE A 23 -1.01 -21.25 3.09
C ILE A 23 -1.68 -21.95 4.26
N GLY A 24 -1.00 -21.98 5.39
CA GLY A 24 -1.52 -22.57 6.60
C GLY A 24 -2.90 -21.97 6.87
N VAL A 25 -3.90 -22.80 7.13
CA VAL A 25 -5.34 -22.45 7.26
C VAL A 25 -5.61 -21.38 8.33
N ASN A 26 -4.57 -20.83 8.95
CA ASN A 26 -4.67 -20.00 10.14
C ASN A 26 -4.03 -18.59 10.02
N TYR A 27 -3.55 -18.19 8.83
CA TYR A 27 -3.00 -16.85 8.64
C TYR A 27 -4.08 -15.85 8.22
N PRO A 28 -3.99 -14.58 8.62
CA PRO A 28 -4.92 -13.57 8.16
C PRO A 28 -4.65 -13.21 6.69
N GLU A 29 -5.70 -12.82 5.98
CA GLU A 29 -5.58 -12.09 4.74
C GLU A 29 -5.38 -10.60 5.07
N ILE A 30 -4.20 -10.05 4.77
CA ILE A 30 -3.94 -8.63 4.99
C ILE A 30 -4.08 -7.88 3.67
N ILE A 31 -5.11 -7.05 3.62
CA ILE A 31 -5.43 -6.19 2.49
C ILE A 31 -4.76 -4.84 2.73
N VAL A 32 -3.67 -4.57 2.01
CA VAL A 32 -2.91 -3.33 2.15
C VAL A 32 -3.35 -2.35 1.08
N ILE A 33 -3.81 -1.16 1.49
CA ILE A 33 -4.42 -0.16 0.60
C ILE A 33 -3.57 1.10 0.63
N ARG A 34 -3.23 1.64 -0.55
CA ARG A 34 -2.71 3.00 -0.64
C ARG A 34 -3.84 3.99 -0.36
N HIS A 35 -3.58 4.98 0.50
CA HIS A 35 -4.56 6.04 0.78
C HIS A 35 -5.04 6.76 -0.50
N GLY A 36 -6.23 7.34 -0.46
CA GLY A 36 -6.69 8.31 -1.46
C GLY A 36 -6.16 9.72 -1.13
N GLU A 37 -5.98 10.59 -2.12
CA GLU A 37 -5.13 11.77 -1.94
C GLU A 37 -5.87 13.09 -1.72
N THR A 38 -7.04 13.32 -2.23
CA THR A 38 -7.70 14.65 -2.16
C THR A 38 -9.21 14.51 -2.29
N ASP A 39 -9.91 15.63 -2.28
CA ASP A 39 -11.36 15.71 -2.58
C ASP A 39 -11.72 15.04 -3.91
N TRP A 40 -10.81 15.02 -4.88
CA TRP A 40 -10.93 14.33 -6.16
C TRP A 40 -10.98 12.79 -6.05
N ASN A 41 -10.44 12.23 -4.96
CA ASN A 41 -10.44 10.78 -4.70
C ASN A 41 -11.48 10.37 -3.66
N VAL A 42 -12.39 11.25 -3.24
CA VAL A 42 -13.44 10.91 -2.27
C VAL A 42 -14.29 9.75 -2.79
N GLU A 43 -14.65 9.78 -4.06
CA GLU A 43 -15.41 8.71 -4.69
C GLU A 43 -14.66 7.38 -4.72
N GLY A 44 -13.37 7.39 -5.09
CA GLY A 44 -12.53 6.19 -5.08
C GLY A 44 -12.33 5.59 -3.68
N ARG A 45 -12.24 6.42 -2.63
CA ARG A 45 -12.20 5.96 -1.23
C ARG A 45 -13.51 5.28 -0.82
N PHE A 46 -14.63 5.81 -1.28
CA PHE A 46 -15.95 5.23 -1.02
C PHE A 46 -16.11 3.90 -1.76
N GLN A 47 -15.76 3.87 -3.04
CA GLN A 47 -15.87 2.68 -3.89
C GLN A 47 -15.03 1.50 -3.38
N VAL A 48 -13.81 1.73 -2.86
CA VAL A 48 -13.00 0.66 -2.27
C VAL A 48 -13.66 0.10 -1.01
N GLY A 49 -14.26 0.95 -0.18
CA GLY A 49 -15.01 0.52 1.00
C GLY A 49 -16.22 -0.34 0.64
N GLU A 50 -17.04 0.10 -0.32
CA GLU A 50 -18.18 -0.67 -0.83
C GLU A 50 -17.75 -2.02 -1.42
N ARG A 51 -16.66 -2.05 -2.18
CA ARG A 51 -16.12 -3.29 -2.73
C ARG A 51 -15.76 -4.26 -1.61
N LEU A 52 -14.97 -3.84 -0.64
CA LEU A 52 -14.50 -4.70 0.44
C LEU A 52 -15.66 -5.23 1.30
N SER A 53 -16.69 -4.42 1.53
CA SER A 53 -17.88 -4.85 2.27
C SER A 53 -18.65 -5.98 1.57
N LYS A 54 -18.58 -6.06 0.23
CA LYS A 54 -19.23 -7.12 -0.57
C LYS A 54 -18.38 -8.39 -0.69
N GLU A 55 -17.05 -8.27 -0.60
CA GLU A 55 -16.13 -9.40 -0.76
C GLU A 55 -16.02 -10.31 0.47
N GLY A 56 -16.49 -9.87 1.63
CA GLY A 56 -16.51 -10.63 2.87
C GLY A 56 -16.25 -9.78 4.11
N LYS A 57 -16.45 -10.40 5.28
CA LYS A 57 -16.34 -9.69 6.55
C LYS A 57 -14.90 -9.21 6.80
N ILE A 58 -14.74 -7.92 7.02
CA ILE A 58 -13.53 -7.31 7.57
C ILE A 58 -13.63 -7.34 9.09
N SER A 59 -12.58 -7.83 9.75
CA SER A 59 -12.55 -7.99 11.21
C SER A 59 -11.87 -6.84 11.94
N ALA A 60 -10.92 -6.16 11.28
CA ALA A 60 -10.23 -5.01 11.83
C ALA A 60 -9.69 -4.11 10.72
N ILE A 61 -9.52 -2.82 11.03
CA ILE A 61 -8.94 -1.83 10.12
C ILE A 61 -7.84 -1.08 10.85
N TYR A 62 -6.64 -1.14 10.29
CA TYR A 62 -5.46 -0.40 10.74
C TYR A 62 -5.14 0.71 9.76
N SER A 63 -4.53 1.78 10.24
CA SER A 63 -4.15 2.91 9.40
C SER A 63 -2.89 3.59 9.89
N SER A 64 -2.11 4.11 8.96
CA SER A 64 -1.19 5.20 9.27
C SER A 64 -1.93 6.34 9.97
N GLU A 65 -1.28 7.00 10.92
CA GLU A 65 -1.84 8.15 11.63
C GLU A 65 -1.92 9.43 10.77
N LEU A 66 -1.27 9.44 9.58
CA LEU A 66 -1.34 10.59 8.68
C LEU A 66 -2.76 10.79 8.16
N LYS A 67 -3.21 12.04 8.19
CA LYS A 67 -4.61 12.45 7.93
C LYS A 67 -5.21 11.77 6.69
N ARG A 68 -4.52 11.81 5.55
CA ARG A 68 -4.99 11.22 4.29
C ARG A 68 -5.26 9.72 4.35
N ALA A 69 -4.41 8.97 5.08
CA ALA A 69 -4.59 7.53 5.26
C ALA A 69 -5.72 7.24 6.25
N PHE A 70 -5.75 7.97 7.35
CA PHE A 70 -6.78 7.83 8.38
C PHE A 70 -8.18 8.15 7.85
N GLU A 71 -8.34 9.20 7.04
CA GLU A 71 -9.61 9.54 6.39
C GLU A 71 -10.07 8.44 5.43
N THR A 72 -9.13 7.88 4.63
CA THR A 72 -9.42 6.74 3.75
C THR A 72 -9.89 5.53 4.57
N ALA A 73 -9.20 5.23 5.67
CA ALA A 73 -9.55 4.12 6.55
C ALA A 73 -10.94 4.30 7.21
N ASN A 74 -11.29 5.52 7.62
CA ASN A 74 -12.61 5.81 8.19
C ASN A 74 -13.75 5.60 7.20
N LEU A 75 -13.56 5.95 5.92
CA LEU A 75 -14.56 5.69 4.88
C LEU A 75 -14.74 4.19 4.64
N ILE A 76 -13.64 3.43 4.60
CA ILE A 76 -13.68 1.97 4.51
C ILE A 76 -14.38 1.38 5.75
N ALA A 77 -14.05 1.87 6.95
CA ALA A 77 -14.64 1.42 8.20
C ALA A 77 -16.15 1.62 8.22
N THR A 78 -16.62 2.77 7.78
CA THR A 78 -18.05 3.09 7.67
C THR A 78 -18.76 2.10 6.72
N ALA A 79 -18.18 1.85 5.55
CA ALA A 79 -18.74 0.91 4.57
C ALA A 79 -18.73 -0.55 5.07
N CYS A 80 -17.76 -0.92 5.92
CA CYS A 80 -17.60 -2.26 6.48
C CYS A 80 -18.33 -2.47 7.82
N GLY A 81 -19.33 -1.66 8.15
CA GLY A 81 -20.17 -1.85 9.33
C GLY A 81 -19.78 -0.99 10.54
N GLY A 82 -19.04 0.11 10.35
CA GLY A 82 -18.71 1.08 11.40
C GLY A 82 -17.61 0.61 12.35
N LEU A 83 -16.62 -0.10 11.83
CA LEU A 83 -15.48 -0.56 12.63
C LEU A 83 -14.64 0.61 13.16
N GLU A 84 -14.05 0.45 14.32
CA GLU A 84 -13.04 1.39 14.82
C GLU A 84 -11.75 1.26 14.03
N VAL A 85 -11.15 2.42 13.65
CA VAL A 85 -9.86 2.46 12.97
C VAL A 85 -8.73 2.56 13.97
N ILE A 86 -7.83 1.58 13.95
CA ILE A 86 -6.66 1.49 14.82
C ILE A 86 -5.48 2.18 14.13
N LYS A 87 -4.96 3.26 14.72
CA LYS A 87 -3.77 3.94 14.22
C LYS A 87 -2.50 3.19 14.60
N ASP A 88 -1.60 2.99 13.63
CA ASP A 88 -0.29 2.37 13.87
C ASP A 88 0.81 3.15 13.12
N PRO A 89 1.81 3.70 13.82
CA PRO A 89 2.91 4.43 13.20
C PRO A 89 3.80 3.55 12.31
N GLY A 90 3.77 2.23 12.48
CA GLY A 90 4.44 1.29 11.58
C GLY A 90 3.96 1.37 10.13
N LEU A 91 2.73 1.87 9.90
CA LEU A 91 2.14 2.06 8.57
C LEU A 91 2.40 3.45 7.96
N ARG A 92 3.15 4.33 8.65
CA ARG A 92 3.44 5.69 8.20
C ARG A 92 4.26 5.71 6.91
N GLU A 93 4.10 6.76 6.08
CA GLU A 93 4.94 6.99 4.90
C GLU A 93 6.42 7.15 5.29
N ARG A 94 7.32 6.84 4.34
CA ARG A 94 8.74 7.05 4.50
C ARG A 94 9.02 8.52 4.83
N ASN A 95 9.75 8.76 5.90
CA ASN A 95 10.28 10.09 6.17
C ASN A 95 11.39 10.39 5.15
N LEU A 96 11.20 11.45 4.38
CA LEU A 96 12.15 11.86 3.34
C LEU A 96 13.21 12.87 3.84
N GLY A 97 13.22 13.20 5.13
CA GLY A 97 14.18 14.15 5.71
C GLY A 97 14.11 15.51 5.00
N ASP A 98 15.27 16.03 4.56
CA ASP A 98 15.39 17.33 3.89
C ASP A 98 14.61 17.42 2.55
N LEU A 99 14.18 16.29 2.00
CA LEU A 99 13.35 16.27 0.79
C LEU A 99 11.85 16.39 1.09
N GLN A 100 11.46 16.37 2.38
CA GLN A 100 10.04 16.42 2.75
C GLN A 100 9.38 17.71 2.25
N GLY A 101 8.26 17.57 1.55
CA GLY A 101 7.51 18.72 0.99
C GLY A 101 8.07 19.30 -0.31
N LEU A 102 9.24 18.88 -0.78
CA LEU A 102 9.78 19.34 -2.06
C LEU A 102 9.10 18.65 -3.23
N GLN A 103 8.94 19.40 -4.32
CA GLN A 103 8.53 18.84 -5.59
C GLN A 103 9.69 18.03 -6.20
N PRO A 104 9.44 16.86 -6.84
CA PRO A 104 10.50 16.02 -7.38
C PRO A 104 11.47 16.75 -8.33
N HIS A 105 10.97 17.68 -9.14
CA HIS A 105 11.80 18.45 -10.07
C HIS A 105 12.69 19.49 -9.38
N ALA A 106 12.32 19.95 -8.18
CA ALA A 106 13.10 20.90 -7.40
C ALA A 106 14.10 20.23 -6.46
N ALA A 107 13.86 18.97 -6.10
CA ALA A 107 14.65 18.25 -5.10
C ALA A 107 16.15 18.20 -5.43
N ALA A 108 16.50 17.97 -6.69
CA ALA A 108 17.89 17.89 -7.14
C ALA A 108 18.66 19.23 -6.98
N SER A 109 17.97 20.36 -7.15
CA SER A 109 18.59 21.68 -7.02
C SER A 109 18.60 22.24 -5.60
N VAL A 110 17.54 21.92 -4.83
CA VAL A 110 17.39 22.45 -3.45
C VAL A 110 18.20 21.63 -2.44
N CYS A 111 18.16 20.30 -2.53
CA CYS A 111 18.82 19.38 -1.63
C CYS A 111 19.60 18.30 -2.40
N PRO A 112 20.70 18.64 -3.12
CA PRO A 112 21.38 17.71 -4.03
C PRO A 112 21.92 16.45 -3.33
N GLU A 113 22.44 16.57 -2.11
CA GLU A 113 22.95 15.43 -1.36
C GLU A 113 21.84 14.47 -0.92
N ALA A 114 20.71 14.99 -0.45
CA ALA A 114 19.55 14.19 -0.10
C ALA A 114 18.93 13.54 -1.35
N TYR A 115 18.89 14.25 -2.47
CA TYR A 115 18.40 13.71 -3.75
C TYR A 115 19.32 12.59 -4.27
N LYS A 116 20.64 12.75 -4.18
CA LYS A 116 21.62 11.70 -4.50
C LYS A 116 21.44 10.47 -3.60
N ALA A 117 21.21 10.67 -2.31
CA ALA A 117 20.93 9.59 -1.36
C ALA A 117 19.62 8.87 -1.71
N LEU A 118 18.57 9.61 -2.10
CA LEU A 118 17.27 9.03 -2.53
C LEU A 118 17.42 8.13 -3.76
N LEU A 119 18.29 8.48 -4.70
CA LEU A 119 18.55 7.70 -5.92
C LEU A 119 19.54 6.55 -5.71
N SER A 120 20.12 6.44 -4.52
CA SER A 120 21.07 5.38 -4.17
C SER A 120 20.36 4.01 -4.19
N GLN A 121 21.07 2.99 -4.72
CA GLN A 121 20.64 1.60 -4.67
C GLN A 121 20.83 0.96 -3.28
N LYS A 122 21.44 1.69 -2.32
CA LYS A 122 21.71 1.18 -0.97
C LYS A 122 20.45 1.25 -0.11
N THR A 123 19.98 0.10 0.33
CA THR A 123 18.75 -0.02 1.12
C THR A 123 18.91 0.46 2.57
N ASP A 124 20.12 0.48 3.09
CA ASP A 124 20.49 0.90 4.44
C ASP A 124 20.84 2.38 4.57
N GLN A 125 20.92 3.10 3.44
CA GLN A 125 21.26 4.51 3.43
C GLN A 125 20.10 5.37 3.94
N GLU A 126 20.31 6.06 5.05
CA GLU A 126 19.41 7.10 5.54
C GLU A 126 19.46 8.35 4.66
N LEU A 127 18.33 9.07 4.62
CA LEU A 127 18.27 10.35 3.93
C LEU A 127 18.68 11.48 4.88
N PRO A 128 19.46 12.48 4.42
CA PRO A 128 19.79 13.68 5.20
C PRO A 128 18.55 14.34 5.82
N GLY A 129 18.73 15.03 6.95
CA GLY A 129 17.63 15.66 7.68
C GLY A 129 16.79 14.68 8.52
N GLY A 130 17.36 13.54 8.92
CA GLY A 130 16.65 12.54 9.74
C GLY A 130 15.66 11.69 8.98
N GLY A 131 15.85 11.57 7.67
CA GLY A 131 15.01 10.73 6.82
C GLY A 131 15.35 9.24 6.95
N GLU A 132 14.37 8.39 6.69
CA GLU A 132 14.50 6.95 6.83
C GLU A 132 15.22 6.30 5.64
N SER A 133 15.99 5.25 5.91
CA SER A 133 16.42 4.29 4.90
C SER A 133 15.26 3.36 4.47
N ILE A 134 15.40 2.69 3.34
CA ILE A 134 14.43 1.68 2.89
C ILE A 134 14.34 0.53 3.90
N ALA A 135 15.48 0.12 4.45
CA ALA A 135 15.54 -0.95 5.45
C ALA A 135 14.79 -0.59 6.74
N GLN A 136 14.88 0.66 7.20
CA GLN A 136 14.12 1.11 8.38
C GLN A 136 12.61 1.11 8.13
N VAL A 137 12.17 1.60 6.96
CA VAL A 137 10.74 1.55 6.57
C VAL A 137 10.24 0.11 6.54
N TYR A 138 11.00 -0.79 5.90
CA TYR A 138 10.65 -2.21 5.85
C TYR A 138 10.53 -2.80 7.26
N GLN A 139 11.53 -2.59 8.10
CA GLN A 139 11.58 -3.20 9.43
C GLN A 139 10.40 -2.77 10.32
N ARG A 140 10.04 -1.48 10.34
CA ARG A 140 8.89 -1.03 11.14
C ARG A 140 7.56 -1.52 10.58
N CYS A 141 7.41 -1.50 9.26
CA CYS A 141 6.19 -1.95 8.61
C CYS A 141 5.98 -3.46 8.80
N ILE A 142 7.02 -4.27 8.59
CA ILE A 142 6.93 -5.72 8.75
C ILE A 142 6.63 -6.12 10.20
N THR A 143 7.19 -5.40 11.17
CA THR A 143 6.88 -5.60 12.59
C THR A 143 5.41 -5.31 12.88
N CYS A 144 4.87 -4.20 12.35
CA CYS A 144 3.45 -3.88 12.46
C CYS A 144 2.57 -4.99 11.86
N LEU A 145 2.84 -5.39 10.60
CA LEU A 145 2.05 -6.41 9.91
C LEU A 145 2.13 -7.79 10.59
N ARG A 146 3.28 -8.16 11.18
CA ARG A 146 3.41 -9.37 11.99
C ARG A 146 2.55 -9.32 13.24
N ASN A 147 2.55 -8.20 13.96
CA ASN A 147 1.71 -8.02 15.14
C ASN A 147 0.21 -8.13 14.78
N ILE A 148 -0.19 -7.54 13.65
CA ILE A 148 -1.55 -7.68 13.11
C ILE A 148 -1.83 -9.14 12.79
N SER A 149 -0.90 -9.84 12.14
CA SER A 149 -1.05 -11.23 11.75
C SER A 149 -1.25 -12.18 12.94
N VAL A 150 -0.48 -11.98 13.99
CA VAL A 150 -0.61 -12.78 15.24
C VAL A 150 -1.96 -12.56 15.90
N LYS A 151 -2.45 -11.30 15.91
CA LYS A 151 -3.70 -10.90 16.57
C LYS A 151 -4.95 -11.36 15.82
N HIS A 152 -4.88 -11.49 14.50
CA HIS A 152 -6.05 -11.69 13.64
C HIS A 152 -5.99 -12.98 12.82
N LYS A 153 -5.55 -14.07 13.42
CA LYS A 153 -5.45 -15.39 12.77
C LYS A 153 -6.77 -15.79 12.10
N GLY A 154 -6.68 -16.21 10.82
CA GLY A 154 -7.82 -16.66 10.04
C GLY A 154 -8.84 -15.58 9.68
N GLN A 155 -8.51 -14.30 9.88
CA GLN A 155 -9.40 -13.17 9.63
C GLN A 155 -8.94 -12.36 8.42
N ARG A 156 -9.84 -11.51 7.90
CA ARG A 156 -9.53 -10.50 6.89
C ARG A 156 -9.33 -9.14 7.56
N VAL A 157 -8.19 -8.51 7.32
CA VAL A 157 -7.80 -7.24 7.93
C VAL A 157 -7.38 -6.25 6.87
N VAL A 158 -7.80 -5.01 7.02
CA VAL A 158 -7.38 -3.90 6.16
C VAL A 158 -6.27 -3.11 6.85
N ALA A 159 -5.23 -2.75 6.09
CA ALA A 159 -4.16 -1.83 6.52
C ALA A 159 -4.02 -0.71 5.49
N VAL A 160 -4.37 0.53 5.87
CA VAL A 160 -4.27 1.70 5.00
C VAL A 160 -2.93 2.38 5.21
N THR A 161 -2.16 2.51 4.13
CA THR A 161 -0.79 3.01 4.14
C THR A 161 -0.48 3.86 2.90
N HIS A 162 0.77 3.94 2.49
CA HIS A 162 1.31 4.89 1.50
C HIS A 162 2.09 4.19 0.39
N GLY A 163 2.39 4.95 -0.67
CA GLY A 163 3.07 4.43 -1.85
C GLY A 163 4.48 3.90 -1.57
N GLY A 164 5.28 4.63 -0.78
CA GLY A 164 6.65 4.23 -0.44
C GLY A 164 6.70 2.95 0.41
N VAL A 165 5.73 2.77 1.32
CA VAL A 165 5.61 1.55 2.12
C VAL A 165 5.25 0.35 1.24
N LEU A 166 4.24 0.49 0.37
CA LEU A 166 3.84 -0.57 -0.56
C LEU A 166 4.97 -0.97 -1.51
N GLN A 167 5.71 0.03 -2.04
CA GLN A 167 6.88 -0.22 -2.86
C GLN A 167 7.94 -1.02 -2.12
N THR A 168 8.21 -0.66 -0.87
CA THR A 168 9.18 -1.35 -0.01
C THR A 168 8.76 -2.80 0.26
N LEU A 169 7.50 -3.03 0.59
CA LEU A 169 6.95 -4.37 0.81
C LEU A 169 7.02 -5.22 -0.46
N HIS A 170 6.66 -4.64 -1.60
CA HIS A 170 6.66 -5.34 -2.89
C HIS A 170 8.06 -5.77 -3.32
N VAL A 171 9.05 -4.87 -3.24
CA VAL A 171 10.45 -5.18 -3.60
C VAL A 171 11.00 -6.33 -2.76
N GLN A 172 10.64 -6.40 -1.48
CA GLN A 172 11.08 -7.50 -0.61
C GLN A 172 10.32 -8.81 -0.88
N ALA A 173 9.03 -8.75 -1.18
CA ALA A 173 8.25 -9.94 -1.51
C ALA A 173 8.55 -10.47 -2.93
N CYS A 174 8.99 -9.60 -3.84
CA CYS A 174 9.18 -9.90 -5.26
C CYS A 174 10.49 -9.30 -5.80
N PRO A 175 11.66 -9.74 -5.32
CA PRO A 175 12.95 -9.10 -5.61
C PRO A 175 13.35 -9.13 -7.10
N ASN A 176 12.79 -10.05 -7.87
CA ASN A 176 13.08 -10.20 -9.30
C ASN A 176 12.07 -9.49 -10.22
N ASN A 177 11.05 -8.85 -9.65
CA ASN A 177 10.02 -8.19 -10.43
C ASN A 177 10.37 -6.72 -10.73
N GLN A 178 9.83 -6.22 -11.84
CA GLN A 178 9.94 -4.81 -12.18
C GLN A 178 9.26 -3.92 -11.11
N PRO A 179 9.75 -2.69 -10.90
CA PRO A 179 9.09 -1.74 -10.01
C PRO A 179 7.63 -1.52 -10.40
N VAL A 180 6.74 -1.56 -9.42
CA VAL A 180 5.30 -1.41 -9.61
C VAL A 180 4.86 -0.06 -9.09
N LYS A 181 4.05 0.67 -9.86
CA LYS A 181 3.42 1.91 -9.40
C LYS A 181 2.11 1.58 -8.69
N PHE A 182 2.08 1.71 -7.39
CA PHE A 182 0.86 1.58 -6.60
C PHE A 182 -0.01 2.84 -6.74
N LEU A 183 -1.20 2.68 -7.29
CA LEU A 183 -2.15 3.77 -7.48
C LEU A 183 -2.94 4.06 -6.20
N ASN A 184 -3.48 5.27 -6.07
CA ASN A 184 -4.31 5.65 -4.92
C ASN A 184 -5.53 4.72 -4.84
N THR A 185 -5.90 4.31 -3.65
CA THR A 185 -6.94 3.32 -3.34
C THR A 185 -6.72 1.92 -3.91
N SER A 186 -5.56 1.64 -4.52
CA SER A 186 -5.26 0.28 -5.00
C SER A 186 -5.30 -0.73 -3.87
N VAL A 187 -5.92 -1.88 -4.15
CA VAL A 187 -6.05 -3.02 -3.25
C VAL A 187 -4.89 -3.98 -3.51
N ASN A 188 -4.18 -4.35 -2.47
CA ASN A 188 -2.99 -5.21 -2.55
C ASN A 188 -3.09 -6.27 -1.45
N ILE A 189 -2.97 -7.54 -1.80
CA ILE A 189 -3.14 -8.66 -0.86
C ILE A 189 -1.77 -9.27 -0.55
N PHE A 190 -1.45 -9.29 0.73
CA PHE A 190 -0.26 -9.95 1.26
C PHE A 190 -0.65 -11.05 2.21
N HIS A 191 0.06 -12.16 2.13
CA HIS A 191 -0.04 -13.27 3.06
C HIS A 191 1.29 -13.46 3.77
N LEU A 192 1.22 -13.78 5.05
CA LEU A 192 2.36 -14.29 5.79
C LEU A 192 2.36 -15.82 5.63
N SER A 193 3.45 -16.38 5.12
CA SER A 193 3.63 -17.83 5.01
C SER A 193 4.32 -18.39 6.26
N ASP A 194 4.28 -19.71 6.40
CA ASP A 194 5.09 -20.43 7.38
C ASP A 194 6.57 -20.09 7.18
N GLY A 195 7.26 -19.73 8.27
CA GLY A 195 8.65 -19.27 8.23
C GLY A 195 8.82 -17.76 8.04
N ASP A 196 7.78 -16.97 8.36
CA ASP A 196 7.82 -15.50 8.37
C ASP A 196 8.07 -14.82 7.00
N ASN A 197 7.86 -15.53 5.90
CA ASN A 197 8.00 -14.97 4.57
C ASN A 197 6.68 -14.31 4.12
N TRP A 198 6.80 -13.08 3.63
CA TRP A 198 5.67 -12.36 3.04
C TRP A 198 5.54 -12.71 1.57
N VAL A 199 4.34 -13.08 1.18
CA VAL A 199 4.00 -13.38 -0.20
C VAL A 199 3.03 -12.32 -0.72
N PHE A 200 3.40 -11.66 -1.80
CA PHE A 200 2.51 -10.77 -2.54
C PHE A 200 1.63 -11.62 -3.45
N LYS A 201 0.35 -11.75 -3.11
CA LYS A 201 -0.60 -12.60 -3.82
C LYS A 201 -1.20 -11.91 -5.03
N SER A 202 -1.63 -10.69 -4.86
CA SER A 202 -2.20 -9.87 -5.94
C SER A 202 -2.12 -8.41 -5.54
N GLY A 203 -2.10 -7.51 -6.53
CA GLY A 203 -2.06 -6.09 -6.21
C GLY A 203 -2.23 -5.16 -7.39
N VAL A 204 -2.16 -3.86 -7.06
CA VAL A 204 -2.48 -2.75 -7.96
C VAL A 204 -3.90 -2.84 -8.52
N ASP A 205 -4.76 -3.56 -7.81
CA ASP A 205 -6.13 -3.73 -8.25
C ASP A 205 -6.95 -2.47 -7.94
N ILE A 206 -7.41 -1.83 -8.98
CA ILE A 206 -8.25 -0.63 -8.99
C ILE A 206 -9.60 -0.88 -9.68
N SER A 207 -10.03 -2.13 -9.79
CA SER A 207 -11.26 -2.51 -10.51
C SER A 207 -12.53 -1.88 -9.95
N HIS A 208 -12.48 -1.37 -8.70
CA HIS A 208 -13.55 -0.61 -8.07
C HIS A 208 -13.69 0.82 -8.61
N LEU A 209 -12.66 1.34 -9.30
CA LEU A 209 -12.71 2.69 -9.89
C LEU A 209 -13.38 2.67 -11.25
N ASN A 210 -14.29 3.61 -11.49
CA ASN A 210 -14.83 3.82 -12.81
C ASN A 210 -13.75 4.37 -13.73
N GLN A 211 -13.32 3.60 -14.73
CA GLN A 211 -12.20 3.92 -15.60
C GLN A 211 -12.27 5.30 -16.28
N ILE A 212 -13.49 5.80 -16.54
CA ILE A 212 -13.71 7.07 -17.25
C ILE A 212 -13.29 8.26 -16.36
N ASP A 213 -13.60 8.24 -15.09
CA ASP A 213 -13.29 9.35 -14.17
C ASP A 213 -11.82 9.33 -13.76
N TYR A 214 -11.24 8.15 -13.59
CA TYR A 214 -9.81 7.99 -13.32
C TYR A 214 -8.92 8.49 -14.46
N LEU A 215 -9.28 8.20 -15.72
CA LEU A 215 -8.55 8.66 -16.91
C LEU A 215 -8.73 10.17 -17.15
N ARG A 216 -9.86 10.76 -16.77
CA ARG A 216 -10.12 12.20 -16.88
C ARG A 216 -9.31 13.02 -15.87
N THR A 217 -9.10 12.51 -14.69
CA THR A 217 -8.33 13.19 -13.64
C THR A 217 -6.82 13.03 -13.77
N GLY A 218 -6.35 12.15 -14.65
CA GLY A 218 -4.95 12.07 -15.11
C GLY A 218 -3.91 11.73 -14.04
N PHE A 219 -4.25 11.15 -12.89
CA PHE A 219 -3.36 11.17 -11.76
C PHE A 219 -3.19 9.91 -10.94
N GLY A 220 -2.08 9.31 -11.23
CA GLY A 220 -1.11 8.93 -10.25
C GLY A 220 -0.16 10.10 -9.91
N GLY A 221 -0.62 11.19 -9.36
CA GLY A 221 0.23 12.32 -9.02
C GLY A 221 0.92 12.10 -7.69
N ASP A 222 2.25 11.94 -7.71
CA ASP A 222 3.09 12.24 -6.57
C ASP A 222 3.13 13.76 -6.38
N ARG A 223 2.05 14.32 -5.85
CA ARG A 223 2.14 15.64 -5.27
C ARG A 223 2.59 15.46 -3.84
N SER A 224 3.71 16.10 -3.51
CA SER A 224 4.26 16.22 -2.19
C SER A 224 3.16 16.33 -1.14
N SER A 225 2.96 15.25 -0.43
CA SER A 225 2.10 15.25 0.72
C SER A 225 2.93 15.72 1.89
N GLY A 226 2.78 17.02 2.22
CA GLY A 226 3.20 17.55 3.50
C GLY A 226 2.38 16.95 4.64
#